data_51dc944a6b992ee1c7adf9b4d77f2065
#
_entry.id   51dc944a6b992ee1c7adf9b4d77f2065
#
_cell.length_a   1.000
_cell.length_b   1.000
_cell.length_c   1.000
_cell.angle_alpha   90.00
_cell.angle_beta   90.00
_cell.angle_gamma   90.00
#
_symmetry.space_group_name_H-M   'P 1'
#
loop_
_entity.id
_entity.type
_entity.pdbx_description
1 polymer ?
#
loop_
_entity_poly.entity_id
_entity_poly.type
_entity_poly.pdbx_seq_one_letter_code
_entity_poly.pdbx_strand_id
1 'polypeptide(L)'
;MEVTELRNIGIAMKKKLRAVGINSAEELLQVGSREAFVRLKASYPQVCLVHLYSLQGAIDNLAFNQLPQNVKLELKEFCDALK
;
A
#
# COMPACT_ATOMS: atom_id res chain seq x y z
N MET A 1 15.44 -6.21 -2.51
CA MET A 1 14.60 -7.00 -1.61
C MET A 1 13.20 -7.14 -2.19
N GLU A 2 12.64 -8.32 -2.13
CA GLU A 2 11.29 -8.58 -2.63
C GLU A 2 10.25 -7.90 -1.75
N VAL A 3 9.18 -7.37 -2.37
CA VAL A 3 8.10 -6.75 -1.59
C VAL A 3 7.42 -7.75 -0.64
N THR A 4 7.43 -9.05 -0.98
CA THR A 4 6.85 -10.08 -0.14
C THR A 4 7.59 -10.29 1.18
N GLU A 5 8.79 -9.74 1.32
CA GLU A 5 9.53 -9.76 2.58
C GLU A 5 9.04 -8.66 3.53
N LEU A 6 8.26 -7.71 3.02
CA LEU A 6 7.64 -6.68 3.85
C LEU A 6 6.36 -7.21 4.48
N ARG A 7 6.04 -6.69 5.66
CA ARG A 7 4.79 -7.04 6.35
C ARG A 7 3.59 -6.72 5.46
N ASN A 8 2.54 -7.52 5.58
CA ASN A 8 1.25 -7.33 4.92
C ASN A 8 1.28 -7.53 3.40
N ILE A 9 2.41 -7.84 2.81
CA ILE A 9 2.52 -7.99 1.36
C ILE A 9 2.66 -9.46 1.00
N GLY A 10 1.59 -10.03 0.45
CA GLY A 10 1.60 -11.40 -0.06
C GLY A 10 1.84 -11.44 -1.56
N ILE A 11 1.78 -12.64 -2.13
CA ILE A 11 2.05 -12.86 -3.57
C ILE A 11 1.04 -12.12 -4.44
N ALA A 12 -0.24 -12.09 -4.03
CA ALA A 12 -1.28 -11.40 -4.81
C ALA A 12 -0.97 -9.90 -4.92
N MET A 13 -0.58 -9.26 -3.81
CA MET A 13 -0.23 -7.85 -3.82
C MET A 13 1.05 -7.62 -4.61
N LYS A 14 2.03 -8.52 -4.50
CA LYS A 14 3.26 -8.44 -5.29
C LYS A 14 2.97 -8.37 -6.78
N LYS A 15 2.07 -9.22 -7.26
CA LYS A 15 1.71 -9.24 -8.69
C LYS A 15 1.07 -7.92 -9.11
N LYS A 16 0.19 -7.37 -8.28
CA LYS A 16 -0.47 -6.10 -8.57
C LYS A 16 0.54 -4.94 -8.57
N LEU A 17 1.45 -4.91 -7.61
CA LEU A 17 2.49 -3.88 -7.54
C LEU A 17 3.39 -3.94 -8.76
N ARG A 18 3.79 -5.14 -9.17
CA ARG A 18 4.61 -5.32 -10.37
C ARG A 18 3.90 -4.78 -11.61
N ALA A 19 2.59 -5.00 -11.71
CA ALA A 19 1.80 -4.54 -12.85
C ALA A 19 1.77 -3.00 -12.95
N VAL A 20 1.99 -2.30 -11.84
CA VAL A 20 2.00 -0.83 -11.83
C VAL A 20 3.42 -0.27 -11.67
N GLY A 21 4.44 -1.09 -11.94
CA GLY A 21 5.83 -0.65 -12.00
C GLY A 21 6.58 -0.64 -10.68
N ILE A 22 6.07 -1.30 -9.65
CA ILE A 22 6.73 -1.40 -8.35
C ILE A 22 7.22 -2.83 -8.17
N ASN A 23 8.53 -3.03 -8.37
CA ASN A 23 9.12 -4.37 -8.49
C ASN A 23 9.96 -4.81 -7.30
N SER A 24 10.18 -3.93 -6.33
CA SER A 24 11.00 -4.25 -5.15
C SER A 24 10.52 -3.48 -3.94
N ALA A 25 10.96 -3.93 -2.76
CA ALA A 25 10.67 -3.21 -1.50
C ALA A 25 11.25 -1.80 -1.55
N GLU A 26 12.45 -1.65 -2.10
CA GLU A 26 13.10 -0.35 -2.24
C GLU A 26 12.27 0.60 -3.09
N GLU A 27 11.72 0.10 -4.20
CA GLU A 27 10.85 0.92 -5.06
C GLU A 27 9.58 1.33 -4.32
N LEU A 28 8.98 0.44 -3.54
CA LEU A 28 7.79 0.78 -2.76
C LEU A 28 8.10 1.87 -1.73
N LEU A 29 9.25 1.78 -1.07
CA LEU A 29 9.67 2.79 -0.10
C LEU A 29 9.87 4.16 -0.75
N GLN A 30 10.42 4.19 -1.97
CA GLN A 30 10.61 5.43 -2.72
C GLN A 30 9.29 6.03 -3.18
N VAL A 31 8.39 5.20 -3.69
CA VAL A 31 7.10 5.63 -4.21
C VAL A 31 6.17 6.07 -3.08
N GLY A 32 6.18 5.34 -1.97
CA GLY A 32 5.30 5.61 -0.84
C GLY A 32 3.93 4.96 -0.98
N SER A 33 3.22 4.84 0.13
CA SER A 33 1.94 4.12 0.17
C SER A 33 0.86 4.81 -0.66
N ARG A 34 0.79 6.13 -0.61
CA ARG A 34 -0.27 6.88 -1.28
C ARG A 34 -0.16 6.79 -2.80
N GLU A 35 1.03 7.03 -3.34
CA GLU A 35 1.24 6.92 -4.79
C GLU A 35 1.04 5.48 -5.26
N ALA A 36 1.54 4.50 -4.51
CA ALA A 36 1.34 3.09 -4.83
C ALA A 36 -0.16 2.76 -4.87
N PHE A 37 -0.91 3.26 -3.89
CA PHE A 37 -2.36 3.05 -3.82
C PHE A 37 -3.09 3.66 -5.02
N VAL A 38 -2.71 4.89 -5.40
CA VAL A 38 -3.31 5.55 -6.57
C VAL A 38 -3.09 4.73 -7.83
N ARG A 39 -1.87 4.24 -8.03
CA ARG A 39 -1.56 3.40 -9.20
C ARG A 39 -2.36 2.10 -9.18
N LEU A 40 -2.46 1.46 -8.01
CA LEU A 40 -3.23 0.22 -7.87
C LEU A 40 -4.71 0.46 -8.13
N LYS A 41 -5.27 1.55 -7.59
CA LYS A 41 -6.68 1.88 -7.73
C LYS A 41 -7.07 2.10 -9.18
N ALA A 42 -6.18 2.71 -9.96
CA ALA A 42 -6.42 2.94 -11.39
C ALA A 42 -6.54 1.65 -12.19
N SER A 43 -5.75 0.62 -11.83
CA SER A 43 -5.75 -0.67 -12.53
C SER A 43 -6.67 -1.70 -11.88
N TYR A 44 -6.91 -1.59 -10.58
CA TYR A 44 -7.71 -2.54 -9.81
C TYR A 44 -8.70 -1.76 -8.95
N PRO A 45 -9.86 -1.39 -9.51
CA PRO A 45 -10.83 -0.53 -8.80
C PRO A 45 -11.34 -1.10 -7.48
N GLN A 46 -11.25 -2.42 -7.29
CA GLN A 46 -11.67 -3.08 -6.05
C GLN A 46 -10.69 -2.88 -4.88
N VAL A 47 -9.49 -2.35 -5.13
CA VAL A 47 -8.54 -2.05 -4.07
C VAL A 47 -9.14 -1.00 -3.15
N CYS A 48 -9.07 -1.22 -1.85
CA CYS A 48 -9.76 -0.41 -0.86
C CYS A 48 -8.83 0.06 0.27
N LEU A 49 -9.41 0.76 1.25
CA LEU A 49 -8.66 1.35 2.36
C LEU A 49 -7.76 0.35 3.10
N VAL A 50 -8.22 -0.89 3.27
CA VAL A 50 -7.40 -1.92 3.93
C VAL A 50 -6.09 -2.14 3.18
N HIS A 51 -6.13 -2.09 1.85
CA HIS A 51 -4.92 -2.23 1.05
C HIS A 51 -3.96 -1.06 1.27
N LEU A 52 -4.51 0.15 1.42
CA LEU A 52 -3.68 1.33 1.72
C LEU A 52 -3.02 1.20 3.10
N TYR A 53 -3.76 0.71 4.09
CA TYR A 53 -3.21 0.41 5.41
C TYR A 53 -2.10 -0.63 5.31
N SER A 54 -2.29 -1.66 4.51
CA SER A 54 -1.28 -2.71 4.32
C SER A 54 0.00 -2.15 3.70
N LEU A 55 -0.12 -1.27 2.73
CA LEU A 55 1.04 -0.63 2.10
C LEU A 55 1.79 0.26 3.09
N GLN A 56 1.06 1.07 3.85
CA GLN A 56 1.69 1.93 4.85
C GLN A 56 2.35 1.11 5.95
N GLY A 57 1.68 0.06 6.41
CA GLY A 57 2.25 -0.85 7.40
C GLY A 57 3.52 -1.54 6.90
N ALA A 58 3.54 -1.92 5.61
CA ALA A 58 4.72 -2.51 5.01
C ALA A 58 5.91 -1.55 5.08
N ILE A 59 5.68 -0.27 4.81
CA ILE A 59 6.71 0.77 4.85
C ILE A 59 7.18 1.01 6.29
N ASP A 60 6.25 1.04 7.25
CA ASP A 60 6.53 1.34 8.65
C ASP A 60 6.90 0.10 9.47
N ASN A 61 6.89 -1.07 8.86
CA ASN A 61 7.13 -2.35 9.53
C ASN A 61 6.12 -2.63 10.64
N LEU A 62 4.84 -2.37 10.35
CA LEU A 62 3.73 -2.61 11.28
C LEU A 62 2.66 -3.45 10.57
N ALA A 63 1.94 -4.26 11.33
CA ALA A 63 0.75 -4.93 10.79
C ALA A 63 -0.28 -3.87 10.41
N PHE A 64 -1.11 -4.16 9.40
CA PHE A 64 -2.06 -3.18 8.87
C PHE A 64 -3.02 -2.63 9.93
N ASN A 65 -3.30 -3.42 10.98
CA ASN A 65 -4.20 -3.01 12.06
C ASN A 65 -3.47 -2.41 13.26
N GLN A 66 -2.16 -2.20 13.15
CA GLN A 66 -1.33 -1.64 14.22
C GLN A 66 -0.91 -0.20 13.96
N LEU A 67 -1.37 0.39 12.86
CA LEU A 67 -1.04 1.78 12.53
C LEU A 67 -1.61 2.72 13.60
N PRO A 68 -0.89 3.80 13.96
CA PRO A 68 -1.42 4.81 14.87
C PRO A 68 -2.72 5.40 14.34
N GLN A 69 -3.60 5.80 15.25
CA GLN A 69 -4.93 6.32 14.88
C GLN A 69 -4.85 7.54 13.96
N ASN A 70 -3.92 8.46 14.24
CA ASN A 70 -3.74 9.64 13.39
C ASN A 70 -3.33 9.27 11.96
N VAL A 71 -2.49 8.24 11.80
CA VAL A 71 -2.09 7.76 10.48
C VAL A 71 -3.28 7.14 9.76
N LYS A 72 -4.06 6.32 10.46
CA LYS A 72 -5.27 5.72 9.87
C LYS A 72 -6.25 6.77 9.38
N LEU A 73 -6.45 7.84 10.15
CA LEU A 73 -7.36 8.92 9.77
C LEU A 73 -6.86 9.64 8.52
N GLU A 74 -5.56 9.94 8.47
CA GLU A 74 -4.98 10.59 7.29
C GLU A 74 -5.14 9.74 6.04
N LEU A 75 -4.89 8.44 6.14
CA LEU A 75 -5.03 7.53 5.01
C LEU A 75 -6.48 7.40 4.58
N LYS A 76 -7.40 7.36 5.54
CA LYS A 76 -8.83 7.30 5.24
C LYS A 76 -9.30 8.54 4.49
N GLU A 77 -8.87 9.72 4.94
CA GLU A 77 -9.18 10.98 4.27
C GLU A 77 -8.63 10.99 2.85
N PHE A 78 -7.40 10.51 2.66
CA PHE A 78 -6.80 10.41 1.34
C PHE A 78 -7.61 9.48 0.44
N CYS A 79 -7.98 8.32 0.95
CA CYS A 79 -8.76 7.34 0.20
C CYS A 79 -10.13 7.90 -0.19
N ASP A 80 -10.79 8.59 0.74
CA ASP A 80 -12.11 9.18 0.49
C ASP A 80 -12.02 10.29 -0.55
N ALA A 81 -10.93 11.02 -0.61
CA ALA A 81 -10.72 12.09 -1.59
C ALA A 81 -10.57 11.57 -3.01
N LEU A 82 -10.25 10.28 -3.18
CA LEU A 82 -10.10 9.65 -4.50
C LEU A 82 -11.44 9.19 -5.10
N LYS A 83 -12.50 9.21 -4.34
CA LYS A 83 -13.81 8.75 -4.80
C LYS A 83 -14.50 9.76 -5.70
#